data_16969c14bf46e14dc278a1df94e7836e
#
_entry.id   16969c14bf46e14dc278a1df94e7836e
#
_cell.length_a   1.000
_cell.length_b   1.000
_cell.length_c   1.000
_cell.angle_alpha   90.00
_cell.angle_beta   90.00
_cell.angle_gamma   90.00
#
_symmetry.space_group_name_H-M   'P 1'
#
loop_
_entity.id
_entity.type
_entity.pdbx_description
1 polymer ?
#
loop_
_entity_poly.entity_id
_entity_poly.type
_entity_poly.pdbx_seq_one_letter_code
_entity_poly.pdbx_strand_id
1 'polypeptide(L)' 'MIDFTHEDIERLWNSIIHYVPERQKLDFAIDFIKSLEDIGVEHDVLRGSAELDPKLEEAVNTVFEEDESEDVGYGDTDE' A
#
# COMPACT_ATOMS: atom_id res chain seq x y z
N MET A 1 -0.67 9.62 18.41
CA MET A 1 -0.66 10.05 17.02
C MET A 1 0.56 9.52 16.30
N ILE A 2 0.38 8.99 15.13
CA ILE A 2 1.47 8.41 14.38
C ILE A 2 1.93 9.38 13.31
N ASP A 3 3.22 9.59 13.28
CA ASP A 3 3.83 10.55 12.37
C ASP A 3 4.72 9.81 11.39
N PHE A 4 4.12 9.10 10.47
CA PHE A 4 4.84 8.34 9.47
C PHE A 4 5.32 9.22 8.34
N THR A 5 6.55 9.01 7.92
CA THR A 5 7.13 9.70 6.78
C THR A 5 7.57 8.68 5.75
N HIS A 6 8.01 9.19 4.59
CA HIS A 6 8.56 8.30 3.55
C HIS A 6 9.70 7.47 4.09
N GLU A 7 10.53 8.07 4.92
CA GLU A 7 11.69 7.37 5.45
C GLU A 7 11.28 6.23 6.35
N ASP A 8 10.23 6.44 7.13
CA ASP A 8 9.74 5.38 8.00
C ASP A 8 9.24 4.22 7.19
N ILE A 9 8.51 4.51 6.13
CA ILE A 9 7.98 3.46 5.26
C ILE A 9 9.14 2.73 4.57
N GLU A 10 10.13 3.47 4.10
CA GLU A 10 11.29 2.87 3.46
C GLU A 10 12.00 1.92 4.41
N ARG A 11 12.18 2.33 5.64
CA ARG A 11 12.83 1.48 6.63
C ARG A 11 12.07 0.19 6.84
N LEU A 12 10.78 0.32 7.05
CA LEU A 12 9.95 -0.87 7.28
C LEU A 12 9.99 -1.77 6.06
N TRP A 13 9.81 -1.20 4.89
CA TRP A 13 9.81 -1.97 3.65
C TRP A 13 11.10 -2.72 3.49
N ASN A 14 12.23 -2.02 3.62
CA ASN A 14 13.53 -2.65 3.43
C ASN A 14 13.83 -3.72 4.46
N SER A 15 13.28 -3.59 5.65
CA SER A 15 13.55 -4.57 6.70
C SER A 15 12.74 -5.84 6.52
N ILE A 16 11.63 -5.79 5.76
CA ILE A 16 10.74 -6.94 5.60
C ILE A 16 10.86 -7.60 4.24
N ILE A 17 11.16 -6.80 3.21
CA ILE A 17 11.06 -7.29 1.85
C ILE A 17 12.00 -8.45 1.58
N HIS A 18 13.09 -8.52 2.33
CA HIS A 18 14.04 -9.62 2.18
C HIS A 18 13.44 -10.97 2.53
N TYR A 19 12.39 -10.96 3.31
CA TYR A 19 11.77 -12.20 3.77
C TYR A 19 10.56 -12.57 2.93
N VAL A 20 10.23 -11.77 1.93
CA VAL A 20 9.06 -12.00 1.11
C VAL A 20 9.50 -12.60 -0.23
N PRO A 21 8.96 -13.78 -0.61
CA PRO A 21 9.30 -14.37 -1.90
C PRO A 21 8.94 -13.45 -3.05
N GLU A 22 9.72 -13.54 -4.11
CA GLU A 22 9.54 -12.63 -5.24
C GLU A 22 8.11 -12.62 -5.75
N ARG A 23 7.51 -13.80 -5.86
CA ARG A 23 6.18 -13.92 -6.44
C ARG A 23 5.08 -13.41 -5.52
N GLN A 24 5.40 -13.18 -4.24
CA GLN A 24 4.42 -12.68 -3.28
C GLN A 24 4.65 -11.23 -2.93
N LYS A 25 5.65 -10.62 -3.54
CA LYS A 25 5.99 -9.24 -3.19
C LYS A 25 4.84 -8.28 -3.47
N LEU A 26 4.16 -8.47 -4.60
CA LEU A 26 3.06 -7.57 -4.93
C LEU A 26 1.91 -7.73 -3.94
N ASP A 27 1.55 -8.96 -3.64
CA ASP A 27 0.49 -9.21 -2.67
C ASP A 27 0.86 -8.63 -1.31
N PHE A 28 2.11 -8.83 -0.91
CA PHE A 28 2.58 -8.28 0.35
C PHE A 28 2.53 -6.76 0.33
N ALA A 29 2.95 -6.17 -0.80
CA ALA A 29 2.97 -4.71 -0.91
C ALA A 29 1.55 -4.14 -0.78
N ILE A 30 0.58 -4.80 -1.38
CA ILE A 30 -0.81 -4.35 -1.27
C ILE A 30 -1.27 -4.40 0.18
N ASP A 31 -0.99 -5.50 0.86
CA ASP A 31 -1.34 -5.62 2.28
C ASP A 31 -0.62 -4.56 3.10
N PHE A 32 0.64 -4.33 2.78
CA PHE A 32 1.44 -3.35 3.47
C PHE A 32 0.82 -1.96 3.38
N ILE A 33 0.46 -1.56 2.16
CA ILE A 33 -0.13 -0.24 1.94
C ILE A 33 -1.51 -0.15 2.61
N LYS A 34 -2.31 -1.19 2.49
CA LYS A 34 -3.63 -1.19 3.14
C LYS A 34 -3.50 -1.07 4.65
N SER A 35 -2.53 -1.75 5.22
CA SER A 35 -2.30 -1.69 6.66
C SER A 35 -1.89 -0.30 7.09
N LEU A 36 -1.02 0.34 6.33
CA LEU A 36 -0.60 1.70 6.64
C LEU A 36 -1.77 2.66 6.55
N GLU A 37 -2.61 2.49 5.55
CA GLU A 37 -3.80 3.32 5.39
C GLU A 37 -4.73 3.13 6.59
N ASP A 38 -4.88 1.90 7.02
CA ASP A 38 -5.75 1.55 8.14
C ASP A 38 -5.26 2.16 9.44
N ILE A 39 -3.95 2.24 9.59
CA ILE A 39 -3.34 2.84 10.78
C ILE A 39 -3.59 4.35 10.81
N GLY A 40 -3.70 4.97 9.64
CA GLY A 40 -3.94 6.39 9.57
C GLY A 40 -2.85 7.16 8.85
N VAL A 41 -1.97 6.47 8.14
CA VAL A 41 -0.93 7.13 7.37
C VAL A 41 -1.57 7.92 6.25
N GLU A 42 -1.12 9.14 6.06
CA GLU A 42 -1.71 10.02 5.05
C GLU A 42 -1.44 9.51 3.64
N HIS A 43 -2.38 9.77 2.75
CA HIS A 43 -2.26 9.31 1.37
C HIS A 43 -1.05 9.89 0.67
N ASP A 44 -0.70 11.12 0.99
CA ASP A 44 0.48 11.75 0.40
C ASP A 44 1.74 10.96 0.71
N VAL A 45 1.83 10.48 1.95
CA VAL A 45 2.97 9.68 2.38
C VAL A 45 2.97 8.35 1.65
N LEU A 46 1.80 7.72 1.53
CA LEU A 46 1.69 6.45 0.83
C LEU A 46 2.07 6.61 -0.64
N ARG A 47 1.61 7.67 -1.27
CA ARG A 47 1.96 7.90 -2.68
C ARG A 47 3.45 8.13 -2.85
N GLY A 48 4.06 8.82 -1.88
CA GLY A 48 5.49 9.03 -1.92
C GLY A 48 6.27 7.74 -1.84
N SER A 49 5.75 6.78 -1.09
CA SER A 49 6.42 5.50 -0.95
C SER A 49 6.46 4.71 -2.25
N ALA A 50 5.59 5.06 -3.20
CA ALA A 50 5.58 4.37 -4.48
C ALA A 50 6.89 4.52 -5.23
N GLU A 51 7.67 5.54 -4.91
CA GLU A 51 8.95 5.76 -5.58
C GLU A 51 10.05 4.87 -5.04
N LEU A 52 9.81 4.22 -3.92
CA LEU A 52 10.85 3.40 -3.28
C LEU A 52 11.08 2.08 -4.01
N ASP A 53 10.02 1.52 -4.58
CA ASP A 53 10.09 0.19 -5.18
C ASP A 53 8.97 0.03 -6.19
N PRO A 54 9.24 -0.57 -7.36
CA PRO A 54 8.17 -0.77 -8.35
C PRO A 54 6.98 -1.56 -7.81
N LYS A 55 7.23 -2.48 -6.90
CA LYS A 55 6.13 -3.24 -6.30
C LYS A 55 5.27 -2.36 -5.43
N LEU A 56 5.88 -1.43 -4.71
CA LEU A 56 5.12 -0.48 -3.90
C LEU A 56 4.31 0.44 -4.80
N GLU A 57 4.89 0.87 -5.90
CA GLU A 57 4.16 1.72 -6.83
C GLU A 57 2.91 1.01 -7.34
N GLU A 58 3.07 -0.23 -7.72
CA GLU A 58 1.94 -1.02 -8.20
C GLU A 58 0.89 -1.20 -7.11
N ALA A 59 1.36 -1.45 -5.90
CA ALA A 59 0.46 -1.64 -4.77
C ALA A 59 -0.32 -0.38 -4.44
N VAL A 60 0.36 0.75 -4.44
CA VAL A 60 -0.30 2.03 -4.16
C VAL A 60 -1.37 2.30 -5.21
N ASN A 61 -1.03 2.09 -6.47
CA ASN A 61 -2.01 2.30 -7.53
C ASN A 61 -3.21 1.38 -7.38
N THR A 62 -2.95 0.12 -7.04
CA THR A 62 -4.01 -0.85 -6.88
C THR A 62 -4.94 -0.47 -5.73
N VAL A 63 -4.35 -0.12 -4.60
CA VAL A 63 -5.16 0.21 -3.41
C VAL A 63 -5.99 1.46 -3.67
N PHE A 64 -5.38 2.48 -4.28
CA PHE A 64 -6.11 3.72 -4.51
C PHE A 64 -7.18 3.55 -5.58
N GLU A 65 -6.92 2.69 -6.55
CA GLU A 65 -7.95 2.39 -7.56
C GLU A 65 -9.13 1.67 -6.94
N GLU A 66 -8.84 0.76 -6.02
CA GLU A 66 -9.93 0.06 -5.33
C GLU A 66 -10.77 1.02 -4.51
N ASP A 67 -10.12 1.97 -3.86
CA ASP A 67 -10.84 2.95 -3.08
C ASP A 67 -11.78 3.77 -3.95
N GLU A 68 -11.32 4.15 -5.12
CA GLU A 68 -12.15 4.91 -6.04
C GLU A 68 -13.26 4.06 -6.63
N SER A 69 -12.96 2.80 -6.87
CA SER A 69 -13.95 1.88 -7.44
C SER A 69 -15.08 1.60 -6.46
N GLU A 70 -14.82 1.77 -5.20
CA GLU A 70 -15.83 1.52 -4.18
C GLU A 70 -17.09 2.32 -4.43
N ASP A 71 -16.92 3.50 -4.93
CA ASP A 71 -18.07 4.37 -5.21
C ASP A 71 -19.00 3.74 -6.22
N VAL A 72 -18.46 3.02 -7.13
CA VAL A 72 -19.23 2.40 -8.19
C VAL A 72 -19.99 1.20 -7.66
N GLY A 73 -19.49 0.74 -6.70
CA GLY A 73 -20.01 -0.33 -6.26
C GLY A 73 -21.23 -0.75 -5.74
N TYR A 74 -21.12 -0.76 -6.11
CA TYR A 74 -21.44 -1.44 -5.77
C TYR A 74 -21.76 -2.39 -5.72
N GLY A 75 -21.85 -2.42 -5.68
CA GLY A 75 -22.10 -3.15 -5.55
C GLY A 75 -22.15 -4.34 -5.87
N ASP A 76 -22.27 -4.48 -6.13
CA ASP A 76 -22.29 -5.43 -6.34
C ASP A 76 -22.09 -6.47 -6.01
N THR A 77 -22.18 -6.46 -5.76
CA THR A 77 -21.97 -7.27 -5.43
C THR A 77 -22.04 -8.21 -5.09
N ASP A 78 -22.32 -8.21 -4.94
CA ASP A 78 -22.30 -9.04 -4.49
C ASP A 78 -22.36 -9.93 -4.26
N GLU A 79 -22.49 -10.02 -4.38
CA GLU A 79 -22.45 -10.79 -4.04
C GLU A 79 -22.52 -11.25 -3.70
#